data_131bc4b0e4a3e08d97220e74c8853b66
#
_entry.id   131bc4b0e4a3e08d97220e74c8853b66
#
_cell.length_a   1.000
_cell.length_b   1.000
_cell.length_c   1.000
_cell.angle_alpha   90.00
_cell.angle_beta   90.00
_cell.angle_gamma   90.00
#
_symmetry.space_group_name_H-M   'P 1'
#
loop_
_entity.id
_entity.type
_entity.pdbx_description
1 polymer ?
#
loop_
_entity_poly.entity_id
_entity_poly.type
_entity_poly.pdbx_seq_one_letter_code
_entity_poly.pdbx_strand_id
1 'polypeptide(L)'
;ATATHGGVKLRILPDIVAGASAGGINGIFLARALATGKSLDPLTELWLKDADVDSLLDPDARPLSAMTKFWAVPIAGWAMKRRGNAIDRTVGEGAQDEVRAKLSRFVRARWFEPPFGGETFSNLLLDAFDAMVAAPQGPPPVPAEQPVDLIVSVTDFAGHKEQLTLNSPPRVTEQEHRLMMHFRQNGRAGKRLDDMPGLVAAARATASFPGAFPPFTLREL
;
A
#
# COMPACT_ATOMS: atom_id res chain seq x y z
N ALA A 1 -22.36 5.81 0.99
CA ALA A 1 -23.33 5.87 2.11
C ALA A 1 -24.72 6.21 1.58
N THR A 2 -25.76 5.66 2.18
CA THR A 2 -27.16 5.95 1.81
C THR A 2 -27.91 6.43 3.04
N ALA A 3 -28.61 7.54 2.92
CA ALA A 3 -29.49 8.07 3.96
C ALA A 3 -30.89 8.33 3.37
N THR A 4 -31.94 8.16 4.17
CA THR A 4 -33.31 8.46 3.79
C THR A 4 -33.88 9.48 4.74
N HIS A 5 -34.40 10.60 4.23
CA HIS A 5 -35.05 11.63 4.99
C HIS A 5 -36.26 12.20 4.23
N GLY A 6 -37.42 12.26 4.84
CA GLY A 6 -38.62 12.84 4.23
C GLY A 6 -39.03 12.21 2.89
N GLY A 7 -38.79 10.90 2.68
CA GLY A 7 -39.08 10.21 1.42
C GLY A 7 -38.00 10.41 0.33
N VAL A 8 -37.00 11.25 0.56
CA VAL A 8 -35.85 11.45 -0.32
C VAL A 8 -34.73 10.47 0.06
N LYS A 9 -34.26 9.71 -0.95
CA LYS A 9 -33.10 8.80 -0.80
C LYS A 9 -31.85 9.48 -1.31
N LEU A 10 -30.95 9.86 -0.37
CA LEU A 10 -29.64 10.43 -0.69
C LEU A 10 -28.59 9.33 -0.73
N ARG A 11 -27.79 9.28 -1.78
CA ARG A 11 -26.67 8.38 -1.93
C ARG A 11 -25.40 9.18 -2.19
N ILE A 12 -24.41 9.04 -1.31
CA ILE A 12 -23.12 9.70 -1.43
C ILE A 12 -22.13 8.66 -1.93
N LEU A 13 -21.46 8.94 -3.03
CA LEU A 13 -20.44 8.10 -3.67
C LEU A 13 -19.18 8.93 -3.89
N PRO A 14 -17.99 8.43 -3.53
CA PRO A 14 -16.75 9.06 -3.94
C PRO A 14 -16.52 8.78 -5.44
N ASP A 15 -16.08 9.76 -6.16
CA ASP A 15 -15.69 9.69 -7.57
C ASP A 15 -14.23 10.11 -7.79
N ILE A 16 -13.59 10.66 -6.75
CA ILE A 16 -12.16 10.95 -6.70
C ILE A 16 -11.57 10.25 -5.49
N VAL A 17 -10.57 9.43 -5.74
CA VAL A 17 -9.80 8.70 -4.72
C VAL A 17 -8.34 9.09 -4.86
N ALA A 18 -7.76 9.60 -3.78
CA ALA A 18 -6.34 9.94 -3.76
C ALA A 18 -5.67 9.32 -2.54
N GLY A 19 -4.44 8.82 -2.70
CA GLY A 19 -3.71 8.20 -1.61
C GLY A 19 -2.23 7.98 -1.87
N ALA A 20 -1.51 7.71 -0.78
CA ALA A 20 -0.10 7.31 -0.79
C ALA A 20 0.10 6.13 0.17
N SER A 21 1.11 5.29 -0.08
CA SER A 21 1.45 4.12 0.74
C SER A 21 0.22 3.21 0.95
N ALA A 22 -0.07 2.78 2.16
CA ALA A 22 -1.26 1.97 2.48
C ALA A 22 -2.56 2.62 1.99
N GLY A 23 -2.68 3.96 2.07
CA GLY A 23 -3.81 4.71 1.54
C GLY A 23 -3.88 4.65 0.01
N GLY A 24 -2.74 4.61 -0.67
CA GLY A 24 -2.66 4.42 -2.12
C GLY A 24 -3.14 3.03 -2.53
N ILE A 25 -2.66 1.98 -1.86
CA ILE A 25 -3.06 0.59 -2.13
C ILE A 25 -4.58 0.42 -1.92
N ASN A 26 -5.09 0.81 -0.76
CA ASN A 26 -6.52 0.71 -0.47
C ASN A 26 -7.35 1.57 -1.43
N GLY A 27 -6.83 2.74 -1.82
CA GLY A 27 -7.44 3.62 -2.81
C GLY A 27 -7.58 2.97 -4.18
N ILE A 28 -6.56 2.22 -4.62
CA ILE A 28 -6.58 1.46 -5.89
C ILE A 28 -7.73 0.45 -5.89
N PHE A 29 -7.82 -0.38 -4.85
CA PHE A 29 -8.89 -1.39 -4.75
C PHE A 29 -10.27 -0.74 -4.65
N LEU A 30 -10.40 0.33 -3.86
CA LEU A 30 -11.66 1.07 -3.74
C LEU A 30 -12.09 1.70 -5.07
N ALA A 31 -11.21 2.40 -5.77
CA ALA A 31 -11.51 3.02 -7.05
C ALA A 31 -11.93 1.97 -8.08
N ARG A 32 -11.24 0.82 -8.12
CA ARG A 32 -11.61 -0.29 -8.99
C ARG A 32 -12.98 -0.88 -8.62
N ALA A 33 -13.28 -1.07 -7.34
CA ALA A 33 -14.60 -1.54 -6.89
C ALA A 33 -15.71 -0.57 -7.30
N LEU A 34 -15.49 0.73 -7.13
CA LEU A 34 -16.45 1.77 -7.54
C LEU A 34 -16.69 1.77 -9.06
N ALA A 35 -15.64 1.60 -9.85
CA ALA A 35 -15.71 1.62 -11.30
C ALA A 35 -16.32 0.34 -11.89
N THR A 36 -16.07 -0.82 -11.27
CA THR A 36 -16.43 -2.13 -11.84
C THR A 36 -17.59 -2.82 -11.15
N GLY A 37 -17.98 -2.41 -9.97
CA GLY A 37 -18.97 -3.11 -9.13
C GLY A 37 -18.48 -4.40 -8.50
N LYS A 38 -17.15 -4.67 -8.51
CA LYS A 38 -16.56 -5.83 -7.87
C LYS A 38 -16.52 -5.67 -6.34
N SER A 39 -16.73 -6.78 -5.60
CA SER A 39 -16.65 -6.77 -4.15
C SER A 39 -15.22 -6.63 -3.64
N LEU A 40 -15.06 -5.97 -2.49
CA LEU A 40 -13.81 -5.90 -1.71
C LEU A 40 -13.72 -7.01 -0.64
N ASP A 41 -14.77 -7.79 -0.44
CA ASP A 41 -14.82 -8.81 0.63
C ASP A 41 -13.65 -9.82 0.57
N PRO A 42 -13.23 -10.31 -0.62
CA PRO A 42 -12.11 -11.25 -0.71
C PRO A 42 -10.79 -10.68 -0.18
N LEU A 43 -10.62 -9.35 -0.24
CA LEU A 43 -9.41 -8.68 0.23
C LEU A 43 -9.26 -8.76 1.75
N THR A 44 -10.36 -8.87 2.50
CA THR A 44 -10.31 -8.95 3.96
C THR A 44 -9.55 -10.20 4.41
N GLU A 45 -9.87 -11.35 3.84
CA GLU A 45 -9.18 -12.60 4.18
C GLU A 45 -7.71 -12.59 3.74
N LEU A 46 -7.44 -12.07 2.55
CA LEU A 46 -6.09 -11.96 2.01
C LEU A 46 -5.21 -11.07 2.89
N TRP A 47 -5.71 -9.90 3.30
CA TRP A 47 -4.98 -9.01 4.20
C TRP A 47 -4.75 -9.63 5.58
N LEU A 48 -5.69 -10.40 6.10
CA LEU A 48 -5.55 -11.05 7.41
C LEU A 48 -4.60 -12.24 7.40
N LYS A 49 -4.50 -12.97 6.29
CA LYS A 49 -3.68 -14.19 6.18
C LYS A 49 -2.31 -13.94 5.56
N ASP A 50 -2.26 -13.19 4.46
CA ASP A 50 -1.09 -13.14 3.60
C ASP A 50 -0.28 -11.84 3.75
N ALA A 51 -0.88 -10.78 4.29
CA ALA A 51 -0.16 -9.53 4.62
C ALA A 51 0.52 -9.56 5.99
N ASP A 52 0.76 -10.75 6.54
CA ASP A 52 1.51 -10.91 7.79
C ASP A 52 3.01 -10.68 7.55
N VAL A 53 3.69 -10.19 8.58
CA VAL A 53 5.16 -9.95 8.58
C VAL A 53 5.91 -11.22 8.15
N ASP A 54 5.48 -12.39 8.61
CA ASP A 54 6.13 -13.66 8.29
C ASP A 54 5.97 -14.05 6.80
N SER A 55 4.87 -13.68 6.18
CA SER A 55 4.60 -13.93 4.76
C SER A 55 5.32 -12.95 3.85
N LEU A 56 5.47 -11.69 4.27
CA LEU A 56 6.14 -10.64 3.52
C LEU A 56 7.66 -10.66 3.65
N LEU A 57 8.20 -11.35 4.67
CA LEU A 57 9.66 -11.47 4.84
C LEU A 57 10.26 -12.24 3.67
N ASP A 58 11.23 -11.58 3.03
CA ASP A 58 12.04 -12.20 2.00
C ASP A 58 12.69 -13.49 2.55
N PRO A 59 12.54 -14.64 1.87
CA PRO A 59 13.22 -15.87 2.25
C PRO A 59 14.72 -15.70 2.44
N ASP A 60 15.36 -14.89 1.59
CA ASP A 60 16.81 -14.60 1.65
C ASP A 60 17.18 -13.63 2.78
N ALA A 61 16.23 -12.80 3.24
CA ALA A 61 16.42 -11.92 4.39
C ALA A 61 16.23 -12.66 5.73
N ARG A 62 15.72 -13.90 5.71
CA ARG A 62 15.57 -14.71 6.92
C ARG A 62 16.94 -15.03 7.53
N PRO A 63 17.08 -14.92 8.86
CA PRO A 63 18.35 -15.23 9.51
C PRO A 63 18.71 -16.70 9.27
N LEU A 64 19.90 -16.95 8.70
CA LEU A 64 20.45 -18.28 8.43
C LEU A 64 20.61 -19.16 9.69
N SER A 65 20.65 -18.55 10.87
CA SER A 65 20.67 -19.26 12.15
C SER A 65 20.10 -18.42 13.28
N ALA A 66 19.63 -19.09 14.35
CA ALA A 66 19.21 -18.44 15.59
C ALA A 66 20.33 -17.61 16.27
N MET A 67 21.60 -17.87 15.90
CA MET A 67 22.78 -17.16 16.39
C MET A 67 23.09 -15.88 15.61
N THR A 68 22.42 -15.62 14.49
CA THR A 68 22.62 -14.40 13.71
C THR A 68 22.26 -13.19 14.57
N LYS A 69 23.23 -12.27 14.74
CA LYS A 69 23.09 -11.06 15.59
C LYS A 69 22.73 -11.35 17.06
N PHE A 70 23.29 -12.43 17.64
CA PHE A 70 23.07 -12.78 19.05
C PHE A 70 23.37 -11.61 20.02
N TRP A 71 24.26 -10.71 19.66
CA TRP A 71 24.60 -9.52 20.43
C TRP A 71 23.48 -8.47 20.48
N ALA A 72 22.60 -8.42 19.45
CA ALA A 72 21.47 -7.48 19.40
C ALA A 72 20.26 -8.00 20.20
N VAL A 73 20.19 -9.33 20.43
CA VAL A 73 19.08 -9.97 21.15
C VAL A 73 18.90 -9.44 22.58
N PRO A 74 19.98 -9.28 23.40
CA PRO A 74 19.82 -8.74 24.74
C PRO A 74 19.30 -7.29 24.73
N ILE A 75 19.79 -6.47 23.79
CA ILE A 75 19.41 -5.05 23.68
C ILE A 75 17.95 -4.94 23.23
N ALA A 76 17.58 -5.65 22.19
CA ALA A 76 16.21 -5.71 21.69
C ALA A 76 15.26 -6.33 22.76
N GLY A 77 15.68 -7.41 23.41
CA GLY A 77 14.94 -8.05 24.48
C GLY A 77 14.73 -7.14 25.68
N TRP A 78 15.75 -6.37 26.07
CA TRP A 78 15.62 -5.38 27.14
C TRP A 78 14.66 -4.26 26.75
N ALA A 79 14.77 -3.70 25.54
CA ALA A 79 13.88 -2.65 25.05
C ALA A 79 12.42 -3.12 24.96
N MET A 80 12.19 -4.36 24.50
CA MET A 80 10.88 -4.96 24.35
C MET A 80 10.26 -5.41 25.68
N LYS A 81 11.07 -5.74 26.69
CA LYS A 81 10.61 -6.20 28.01
C LYS A 81 10.45 -5.08 29.03
N ARG A 82 10.86 -3.86 28.71
CA ARG A 82 10.71 -2.71 29.60
C ARG A 82 9.22 -2.43 29.82
N ARG A 83 8.78 -2.46 31.08
CA ARG A 83 7.37 -2.18 31.44
C ARG A 83 6.94 -0.82 30.91
N GLY A 84 5.75 -0.75 30.30
CA GLY A 84 5.21 0.47 29.73
C GLY A 84 5.81 0.85 28.36
N ASN A 85 6.39 -0.10 27.64
CA ASN A 85 6.83 0.10 26.26
C ASN A 85 5.64 0.32 25.31
N ALA A 86 5.90 0.66 24.05
CA ALA A 86 4.85 0.93 23.07
C ALA A 86 3.90 -0.28 22.88
N ILE A 87 4.44 -1.51 22.94
CA ILE A 87 3.64 -2.74 22.78
C ILE A 87 2.65 -2.88 23.93
N ASP A 88 3.10 -2.67 25.17
CA ASP A 88 2.23 -2.77 26.36
C ASP A 88 1.08 -1.75 26.35
N ARG A 89 1.30 -0.61 25.67
CA ARG A 89 0.32 0.48 25.60
C ARG A 89 -0.66 0.34 24.44
N THR A 90 -0.27 -0.30 23.34
CA THR A 90 -1.03 -0.30 22.09
C THR A 90 -1.58 -1.66 21.72
N VAL A 91 -1.04 -2.75 22.28
CA VAL A 91 -1.41 -4.13 21.94
C VAL A 91 -2.11 -4.79 23.13
N GLY A 92 -3.26 -5.43 22.88
CA GLY A 92 -3.97 -6.21 23.89
C GLY A 92 -3.11 -7.35 24.43
N GLU A 93 -3.26 -7.67 25.73
CA GLU A 93 -2.43 -8.62 26.47
C GLU A 93 -2.25 -9.97 25.74
N GLY A 94 -3.31 -10.49 25.11
CA GLY A 94 -3.28 -11.78 24.41
C GLY A 94 -2.45 -11.81 23.12
N ALA A 95 -2.14 -10.65 22.52
CA ALA A 95 -1.38 -10.53 21.29
C ALA A 95 0.06 -10.01 21.49
N GLN A 96 0.43 -9.63 22.71
CA GLN A 96 1.73 -9.01 22.97
C GLN A 96 2.91 -9.93 22.69
N ASP A 97 2.80 -11.21 23.01
CA ASP A 97 3.88 -12.17 22.81
C ASP A 97 4.08 -12.48 21.32
N GLU A 98 3.01 -12.53 20.54
CA GLU A 98 3.06 -12.67 19.10
C GLU A 98 3.73 -11.45 18.44
N VAL A 99 3.32 -10.24 18.81
CA VAL A 99 3.92 -9.00 18.32
C VAL A 99 5.41 -8.91 18.69
N ARG A 100 5.79 -9.30 19.92
CA ARG A 100 7.20 -9.36 20.34
C ARG A 100 8.00 -10.37 19.53
N ALA A 101 7.42 -11.53 19.23
CA ALA A 101 8.06 -12.56 18.41
C ALA A 101 8.29 -12.06 16.97
N LYS A 102 7.29 -11.43 16.35
CA LYS A 102 7.38 -10.85 15.00
C LYS A 102 8.41 -9.72 14.94
N LEU A 103 8.40 -8.79 15.89
CA LEU A 103 9.40 -7.73 16.00
C LEU A 103 10.82 -8.28 16.21
N SER A 104 10.97 -9.35 17.01
CA SER A 104 12.26 -10.01 17.20
C SER A 104 12.81 -10.60 15.90
N ARG A 105 11.95 -11.17 15.04
CA ARG A 105 12.35 -11.68 13.72
C ARG A 105 12.76 -10.54 12.80
N PHE A 106 12.00 -9.46 12.78
CA PHE A 106 12.29 -8.25 12.01
C PHE A 106 13.65 -7.64 12.40
N VAL A 107 13.93 -7.47 13.69
CA VAL A 107 15.23 -6.94 14.18
C VAL A 107 16.40 -7.85 13.80
N ARG A 108 16.18 -9.17 13.68
CA ARG A 108 17.21 -10.13 13.28
C ARG A 108 17.38 -10.24 11.76
N ALA A 109 16.48 -9.71 10.96
CA ALA A 109 16.61 -9.66 9.50
C ALA A 109 17.86 -8.86 9.08
N ARG A 110 18.24 -8.94 7.82
CA ARG A 110 19.40 -8.19 7.30
C ARG A 110 19.16 -6.69 7.41
N TRP A 111 20.12 -5.95 7.99
CA TRP A 111 19.94 -4.50 8.24
C TRP A 111 20.27 -3.63 7.04
N PHE A 112 21.03 -4.15 6.09
CA PHE A 112 21.47 -3.40 4.91
C PHE A 112 20.69 -3.75 3.65
N GLU A 113 19.78 -4.69 3.74
CA GLU A 113 18.84 -5.06 2.69
C GLU A 113 17.42 -4.96 3.24
N PRO A 114 16.45 -4.51 2.46
CA PRO A 114 15.06 -4.46 2.89
C PRO A 114 14.60 -5.85 3.33
N PRO A 115 13.95 -5.99 4.50
CA PRO A 115 13.55 -7.30 5.02
C PRO A 115 12.37 -7.90 4.26
N PHE A 116 11.57 -7.07 3.59
CA PHE A 116 10.43 -7.55 2.82
C PHE A 116 10.77 -7.72 1.35
N GLY A 117 10.33 -8.85 0.78
CA GLY A 117 10.57 -9.17 -0.63
C GLY A 117 9.72 -8.31 -1.55
N GLY A 118 10.35 -7.64 -2.52
CA GLY A 118 9.64 -6.86 -3.52
C GLY A 118 8.74 -7.73 -4.39
N GLU A 119 9.26 -8.84 -4.87
CA GLU A 119 8.55 -9.83 -5.68
C GLU A 119 7.40 -10.48 -4.89
N THR A 120 7.66 -10.89 -3.65
CA THR A 120 6.61 -11.44 -2.76
C THR A 120 5.46 -10.48 -2.61
N PHE A 121 5.74 -9.19 -2.43
CA PHE A 121 4.70 -8.18 -2.30
C PHE A 121 3.98 -7.90 -3.62
N SER A 122 4.69 -7.91 -4.74
CA SER A 122 4.07 -7.79 -6.07
C SER A 122 3.11 -8.94 -6.37
N ASN A 123 3.50 -10.18 -6.02
CA ASN A 123 2.65 -11.36 -6.15
C ASN A 123 1.41 -11.26 -5.25
N LEU A 124 1.55 -10.81 -4.00
CA LEU A 124 0.42 -10.58 -3.12
C LEU A 124 -0.57 -9.56 -3.69
N LEU A 125 -0.09 -8.50 -4.33
CA LEU A 125 -0.95 -7.52 -5.01
C LEU A 125 -1.67 -8.13 -6.21
N LEU A 126 -0.99 -8.96 -7.00
CA LEU A 126 -1.61 -9.70 -8.11
C LEU A 126 -2.70 -10.64 -7.61
N ASP A 127 -2.42 -11.44 -6.57
CA ASP A 127 -3.38 -12.34 -5.96
C ASP A 127 -4.61 -11.57 -5.43
N ALA A 128 -4.40 -10.38 -4.87
CA ALA A 128 -5.48 -9.50 -4.42
C ALA A 128 -6.36 -9.04 -5.60
N PHE A 129 -5.75 -8.68 -6.73
CA PHE A 129 -6.50 -8.31 -7.93
C PHE A 129 -7.24 -9.50 -8.52
N ASP A 130 -6.63 -10.68 -8.57
CA ASP A 130 -7.26 -11.90 -9.09
C ASP A 130 -8.43 -12.33 -8.20
N ALA A 131 -8.29 -12.27 -6.88
CA ALA A 131 -9.39 -12.51 -5.95
C ALA A 131 -10.55 -11.54 -6.18
N MET A 132 -10.23 -10.25 -6.42
CA MET A 132 -11.23 -9.25 -6.74
C MET A 132 -11.90 -9.49 -8.10
N VAL A 133 -11.16 -9.94 -9.12
CA VAL A 133 -11.71 -10.30 -10.43
C VAL A 133 -12.64 -11.51 -10.33
N ALA A 134 -12.27 -12.51 -9.54
CA ALA A 134 -13.08 -13.71 -9.29
C ALA A 134 -14.33 -13.43 -8.45
N ALA A 135 -14.36 -12.34 -7.67
CA ALA A 135 -15.48 -11.98 -6.83
C ALA A 135 -16.77 -11.72 -7.62
N PRO A 136 -17.95 -11.97 -7.02
CA PRO A 136 -19.22 -11.60 -7.63
C PRO A 136 -19.25 -10.14 -8.03
N GLN A 137 -19.82 -9.88 -9.21
CA GLN A 137 -19.95 -8.53 -9.73
C GLN A 137 -21.38 -8.04 -9.55
N GLY A 138 -21.53 -6.93 -8.86
CA GLY A 138 -22.77 -6.17 -8.79
C GLY A 138 -22.81 -5.02 -9.84
N PRO A 139 -23.91 -4.28 -9.91
CA PRO A 139 -23.93 -3.07 -10.70
C PRO A 139 -22.93 -2.06 -10.11
N PRO A 140 -22.15 -1.36 -10.95
CA PRO A 140 -21.25 -0.31 -10.47
C PRO A 140 -22.03 0.71 -9.62
N PRO A 141 -21.51 1.07 -8.43
CA PRO A 141 -22.21 2.04 -7.58
C PRO A 141 -22.22 3.46 -8.16
N VAL A 142 -21.23 3.78 -9.01
CA VAL A 142 -21.14 5.08 -9.69
C VAL A 142 -21.90 5.00 -11.02
N PRO A 143 -22.70 6.04 -11.38
CA PRO A 143 -23.38 6.09 -12.67
C PRO A 143 -22.40 5.97 -13.85
N ALA A 144 -22.85 5.38 -14.97
CA ALA A 144 -21.99 5.10 -16.12
C ALA A 144 -21.30 6.34 -16.72
N GLU A 145 -22.00 7.49 -16.66
CA GLU A 145 -21.48 8.77 -17.17
C GLU A 145 -20.55 9.50 -16.20
N GLN A 146 -20.50 9.05 -14.94
CA GLN A 146 -19.66 9.67 -13.92
C GLN A 146 -18.26 9.03 -13.93
N PRO A 147 -17.20 9.81 -14.22
CA PRO A 147 -15.85 9.27 -14.16
C PRO A 147 -15.45 8.96 -12.71
N VAL A 148 -14.60 7.96 -12.55
CA VAL A 148 -13.89 7.67 -11.29
C VAL A 148 -12.42 7.98 -11.52
N ASP A 149 -11.88 8.90 -10.74
CA ASP A 149 -10.48 9.29 -10.76
C ASP A 149 -9.74 8.66 -9.58
N LEU A 150 -8.59 8.06 -9.87
CA LEU A 150 -7.65 7.56 -8.87
C LEU A 150 -6.31 8.27 -9.04
N ILE A 151 -5.81 8.84 -7.97
CA ILE A 151 -4.51 9.50 -7.92
C ILE A 151 -3.64 8.82 -6.86
N VAL A 152 -2.55 8.20 -7.30
CA VAL A 152 -1.60 7.54 -6.41
C VAL A 152 -0.30 8.34 -6.40
N SER A 153 0.08 8.82 -5.22
CA SER A 153 1.34 9.53 -5.03
C SER A 153 2.48 8.54 -4.82
N VAL A 154 3.54 8.69 -5.58
CA VAL A 154 4.77 7.91 -5.50
C VAL A 154 5.99 8.83 -5.45
N THR A 155 7.15 8.30 -5.05
CA THR A 155 8.40 9.06 -5.02
C THR A 155 9.33 8.56 -6.12
N ASP A 156 9.71 9.45 -7.03
CA ASP A 156 10.77 9.21 -8.00
C ASP A 156 12.13 9.36 -7.31
N PHE A 157 12.91 8.30 -7.25
CA PHE A 157 14.22 8.33 -6.60
C PHE A 157 15.19 9.30 -7.28
N ALA A 158 15.22 9.31 -8.60
CA ALA A 158 16.08 10.20 -9.37
C ALA A 158 15.57 11.64 -9.36
N GLY A 159 14.27 11.81 -9.28
CA GLY A 159 13.59 13.10 -9.42
C GLY A 159 13.60 13.63 -10.84
N HIS A 160 12.82 14.65 -11.08
CA HIS A 160 12.73 15.35 -12.35
C HIS A 160 12.76 16.87 -12.14
N LYS A 161 13.19 17.58 -13.17
CA LYS A 161 13.24 19.05 -13.11
C LYS A 161 11.85 19.62 -13.35
N GLU A 162 11.37 20.42 -12.42
CA GLU A 162 10.14 21.19 -12.54
C GLU A 162 10.43 22.68 -12.57
N GLN A 163 9.73 23.41 -13.43
CA GLN A 163 9.82 24.86 -13.48
C GLN A 163 8.63 25.47 -12.76
N LEU A 164 8.91 26.16 -11.67
CA LEU A 164 7.91 26.90 -10.93
C LEU A 164 7.87 28.36 -11.38
N THR A 165 6.66 28.89 -11.56
CA THR A 165 6.45 30.30 -11.81
C THR A 165 6.14 30.99 -10.49
N LEU A 166 6.99 31.90 -10.09
CA LEU A 166 6.90 32.65 -8.84
C LEU A 166 6.83 34.17 -9.13
N ASN A 167 6.52 34.95 -8.10
CA ASN A 167 6.53 36.40 -8.22
C ASN A 167 7.96 36.96 -8.28
N SER A 168 8.90 36.37 -7.52
CA SER A 168 10.32 36.78 -7.51
C SER A 168 11.19 35.63 -6.96
N PRO A 169 12.17 35.14 -7.72
CA PRO A 169 12.38 35.36 -9.16
C PRO A 169 11.23 34.77 -9.98
N PRO A 170 10.98 35.25 -11.21
CA PRO A 170 9.80 34.84 -11.98
C PRO A 170 9.80 33.36 -12.39
N ARG A 171 10.96 32.73 -12.41
CA ARG A 171 11.10 31.29 -12.69
C ARG A 171 12.16 30.67 -11.81
N VAL A 172 11.84 29.55 -11.19
CA VAL A 172 12.76 28.70 -10.42
C VAL A 172 12.68 27.29 -10.96
N THR A 173 13.82 26.65 -11.14
CA THR A 173 13.89 25.22 -11.47
C THR A 173 14.19 24.47 -10.20
N GLU A 174 13.31 23.53 -9.83
CA GLU A 174 13.47 22.65 -8.68
C GLU A 174 13.63 21.21 -9.13
N GLN A 175 14.22 20.39 -8.25
CA GLN A 175 14.22 18.95 -8.36
C GLN A 175 12.99 18.43 -7.62
N GLU A 176 11.98 17.98 -8.37
CA GLU A 176 10.78 17.39 -7.78
C GLU A 176 10.92 15.87 -7.77
N HIS A 177 10.57 15.26 -6.66
CA HIS A 177 10.58 13.81 -6.46
C HIS A 177 9.19 13.22 -6.36
N ARG A 178 8.19 14.04 -6.14
CA ARG A 178 6.81 13.60 -6.10
C ARG A 178 6.30 13.35 -7.51
N LEU A 179 5.81 12.14 -7.74
CA LEU A 179 5.16 11.77 -8.99
C LEU A 179 3.74 11.29 -8.69
N MET A 180 2.77 11.80 -9.45
CA MET A 180 1.38 11.36 -9.32
C MET A 180 1.02 10.45 -10.49
N MET A 181 0.62 9.21 -10.16
CA MET A 181 0.08 8.27 -11.13
C MET A 181 -1.44 8.44 -11.16
N HIS A 182 -1.97 8.89 -12.29
CA HIS A 182 -3.39 9.15 -12.47
C HIS A 182 -4.02 8.08 -13.35
N PHE A 183 -5.11 7.50 -12.85
CA PHE A 183 -5.97 6.53 -13.54
C PHE A 183 -7.38 7.07 -13.58
N ARG A 184 -8.10 6.84 -14.69
CA ARG A 184 -9.46 7.33 -14.85
C ARG A 184 -10.32 6.31 -15.60
N GLN A 185 -11.46 6.00 -15.03
CA GLN A 185 -12.50 5.23 -15.70
C GLN A 185 -13.48 6.19 -16.39
N ASN A 186 -13.93 5.84 -17.62
CA ASN A 186 -14.80 6.63 -18.46
C ASN A 186 -14.19 7.96 -18.95
N GLY A 187 -12.85 8.05 -18.99
CA GLY A 187 -12.11 9.18 -19.56
C GLY A 187 -11.59 8.88 -20.98
N ARG A 188 -11.41 9.92 -21.79
CA ARG A 188 -10.82 9.81 -23.15
C ARG A 188 -9.30 9.77 -23.13
N ALA A 189 -8.67 10.16 -22.05
CA ALA A 189 -7.23 10.19 -21.88
C ALA A 189 -6.83 9.72 -20.49
N GLY A 190 -5.71 8.98 -20.39
CA GLY A 190 -5.15 8.48 -19.15
C GLY A 190 -5.17 6.96 -19.04
N LYS A 191 -4.52 6.44 -18.00
CA LYS A 191 -4.52 5.02 -17.66
C LYS A 191 -5.88 4.64 -17.08
N ARG A 192 -6.40 3.49 -17.50
CA ARG A 192 -7.71 3.00 -17.05
C ARG A 192 -7.60 2.25 -15.74
N LEU A 193 -8.73 2.14 -15.01
CA LEU A 193 -8.85 1.34 -13.78
C LEU A 193 -8.93 -0.18 -14.05
N ASP A 194 -8.85 -0.62 -15.30
CA ASP A 194 -8.67 -2.01 -15.71
C ASP A 194 -7.23 -2.33 -16.18
N ASP A 195 -6.34 -1.35 -16.18
CA ASP A 195 -4.90 -1.53 -16.46
C ASP A 195 -4.21 -2.19 -15.26
N MET A 196 -4.31 -3.52 -15.17
CA MET A 196 -3.74 -4.30 -14.07
C MET A 196 -2.25 -4.04 -13.86
N PRO A 197 -1.38 -4.13 -14.89
CA PRO A 197 0.04 -3.87 -14.69
C PRO A 197 0.31 -2.46 -14.15
N GLY A 198 -0.39 -1.46 -14.67
CA GLY A 198 -0.26 -0.09 -14.20
C GLY A 198 -0.72 0.10 -12.75
N LEU A 199 -1.80 -0.57 -12.33
CA LEU A 199 -2.31 -0.51 -10.96
C LEU A 199 -1.37 -1.24 -9.98
N VAL A 200 -0.83 -2.41 -10.36
CA VAL A 200 0.17 -3.13 -9.56
C VAL A 200 1.44 -2.30 -9.42
N ALA A 201 1.92 -1.69 -10.51
CA ALA A 201 3.05 -0.79 -10.48
C ALA A 201 2.83 0.38 -9.51
N ALA A 202 1.67 1.02 -9.57
CA ALA A 202 1.32 2.12 -8.69
C ALA A 202 1.26 1.68 -7.21
N ALA A 203 0.64 0.53 -6.94
CA ALA A 203 0.54 -0.04 -5.59
C ALA A 203 1.92 -0.39 -5.03
N ARG A 204 2.76 -1.04 -5.85
CA ARG A 204 4.12 -1.44 -5.47
C ARG A 204 5.02 -0.23 -5.25
N ALA A 205 4.98 0.75 -6.16
CA ALA A 205 5.78 1.97 -6.06
C ALA A 205 5.40 2.82 -4.84
N THR A 206 4.10 3.02 -4.58
CA THR A 206 3.64 3.81 -3.43
C THR A 206 3.93 3.14 -2.09
N ALA A 207 4.11 1.82 -2.06
CA ALA A 207 4.42 1.02 -0.88
C ALA A 207 5.93 0.87 -0.62
N SER A 208 6.80 1.34 -1.51
CA SER A 208 8.26 1.19 -1.39
C SER A 208 8.83 2.08 -0.29
N PHE A 209 8.47 1.77 0.97
CA PHE A 209 8.98 2.48 2.13
C PHE A 209 10.48 2.17 2.32
N PRO A 210 11.36 3.19 2.31
CA PRO A 210 12.79 2.98 2.44
C PRO A 210 13.16 2.22 3.73
N GLY A 211 13.97 1.18 3.57
CA GLY A 211 14.39 0.33 4.68
C GLY A 211 13.45 -0.84 5.01
N ALA A 212 12.21 -0.85 4.51
CA ALA A 212 11.28 -1.97 4.64
C ALA A 212 11.16 -2.77 3.34
N PHE A 213 10.93 -2.09 2.24
CA PHE A 213 10.83 -2.69 0.90
C PHE A 213 11.94 -2.18 -0.03
N PRO A 214 12.41 -3.01 -0.98
CA PRO A 214 13.27 -2.53 -2.04
C PRO A 214 12.53 -1.51 -2.92
N PRO A 215 13.25 -0.57 -3.57
CA PRO A 215 12.63 0.32 -4.52
C PRO A 215 12.01 -0.47 -5.66
N PHE A 216 10.85 -0.01 -6.13
CA PHE A 216 10.21 -0.60 -7.29
C PHE A 216 10.95 -0.19 -8.57
N THR A 217 11.17 -1.15 -9.45
CA THR A 217 11.75 -0.91 -10.79
C THR A 217 10.79 -1.39 -11.87
N LEU A 218 10.76 -0.71 -13.02
CA LEU A 218 9.92 -1.13 -14.15
C LEU A 218 10.27 -2.53 -14.71
N ARG A 219 11.38 -3.11 -14.27
CA ARG A 219 11.77 -4.49 -14.67
C ARG A 219 10.99 -5.56 -13.90
N GLU A 220 10.32 -5.17 -12.80
CA GLU A 220 9.48 -6.08 -12.00
C GLU A 220 8.09 -6.31 -12.64
N LEU A 221 7.72 -5.54 -13.67
CA LEU A 221 6.51 -5.74 -14.49
C LEU A 221 6.77 -6.69 -15.66
#